data_4673a18663dbd7a1a8e36f98a218a2fb
#
_entry.id   4673a18663dbd7a1a8e36f98a218a2fb
#
_cell.length_a   1.000
_cell.length_b   1.000
_cell.length_c   1.000
_cell.angle_alpha   90.00
_cell.angle_beta   90.00
_cell.angle_gamma   90.00
#
_symmetry.space_group_name_H-M   'P 1'
#
loop_
_entity.id
_entity.type
_entity.pdbx_description
1 polymer ?
#
loop_
_entity_poly.entity_id
_entity_poly.type
_entity_poly.pdbx_seq_one_letter_code
_entity_poly.pdbx_strand_id
1 'polypeptide(L)'
;LAKLLLIAINGGYDATSGMHIGPQMPVLDGDKLDYQEVMERFDVYIAWLSRLYVNTMNVIHYMHDKYAYEKIQMALHDTEVERFMAFGIAGLSVVADSLSAIKYASVRPVKNANGFITEFDTVGDFPKFGNDDDRVDLIAKDMTHKVITELRKTPTYRNAIHTLSVLTITSNVMYGKNTGATPDGRKAASPFAPGANPMHNREENGALASLNSVAKLSYDDCRDGISNTFSITPEALGRTPEERIDNLVAILDGYFAKKAHHINVNVLNRETLMKAY
;
A
#
# COMPACT_ATOMS: atom_id res chain seq x y z
N LEU A 1 4.23 4.54 -0.69
CA LEU A 1 3.38 5.57 -0.05
C LEU A 1 3.87 5.91 1.36
N ALA A 2 4.14 4.94 2.22
CA ALA A 2 4.52 5.21 3.62
C ALA A 2 5.75 6.12 3.76
N LYS A 3 6.81 5.89 2.97
CA LYS A 3 7.97 6.79 2.95
C LYS A 3 7.61 8.19 2.46
N LEU A 4 6.72 8.32 1.47
CA LEU A 4 6.27 9.62 0.97
C LEU A 4 5.51 10.41 2.05
N LEU A 5 4.69 9.75 2.86
CA LEU A 5 4.01 10.37 4.00
C LEU A 5 5.03 10.96 4.98
N LEU A 6 6.09 10.21 5.31
CA LEU A 6 7.15 10.70 6.22
C LEU A 6 7.93 11.88 5.63
N ILE A 7 8.18 11.86 4.31
CA ILE A 7 8.82 12.98 3.60
C ILE A 7 7.91 14.23 3.64
N ALA A 8 6.60 14.06 3.45
CA ALA A 8 5.63 15.15 3.54
C ALA A 8 5.58 15.76 4.95
N ILE A 9 5.56 14.93 5.99
CA ILE A 9 5.62 15.36 7.39
C ILE A 9 6.93 16.13 7.69
N ASN A 10 8.04 15.71 7.07
CA ASN A 10 9.36 16.32 7.23
C ASN A 10 9.66 17.43 6.20
N GLY A 11 8.65 17.98 5.52
CA GLY A 11 8.82 19.14 4.65
C GLY A 11 9.72 18.91 3.43
N GLY A 12 9.77 17.71 2.90
CA GLY A 12 10.56 17.32 1.73
C GLY A 12 11.85 16.57 2.04
N TYR A 13 12.17 16.40 3.31
CA TYR A 13 13.36 15.66 3.73
C TYR A 13 13.05 14.20 4.02
N ASP A 14 13.90 13.32 3.54
CA ASP A 14 13.98 11.95 4.02
C ASP A 14 14.82 11.91 5.28
N ALA A 15 14.20 11.81 6.44
CA ALA A 15 14.87 11.80 7.73
C ALA A 15 15.84 10.61 7.90
N THR A 16 15.68 9.54 7.12
CA THR A 16 16.57 8.36 7.15
C THR A 16 17.91 8.64 6.47
N SER A 17 17.92 9.35 5.35
CA SER A 17 19.14 9.70 4.60
C SER A 17 19.63 11.13 4.86
N GLY A 18 18.80 11.98 5.45
CA GLY A 18 19.07 13.42 5.61
C GLY A 18 19.00 14.21 4.30
N MET A 19 18.56 13.60 3.20
CA MET A 19 18.49 14.25 1.89
C MET A 19 17.16 14.97 1.70
N HIS A 20 17.24 16.15 1.06
CA HIS A 20 16.05 16.83 0.54
C HIS A 20 15.65 16.19 -0.80
N ILE A 21 14.45 15.64 -0.87
CA ILE A 21 14.01 14.83 -2.02
C ILE A 21 12.80 15.46 -2.72
N GLY A 22 11.86 16.01 -1.95
CA GLY A 22 10.57 16.51 -2.46
C GLY A 22 10.45 18.03 -2.47
N PRO A 23 9.26 18.58 -2.75
CA PRO A 23 8.97 20.01 -2.61
C PRO A 23 9.35 20.51 -1.21
N GLN A 24 9.99 21.68 -1.14
CA GLN A 24 10.42 22.22 0.13
C GLN A 24 9.25 22.87 0.87
N MET A 25 9.02 22.41 2.08
CA MET A 25 8.06 22.96 3.03
C MET A 25 8.68 23.00 4.42
N PRO A 26 8.14 23.80 5.37
CA PRO A 26 8.55 23.69 6.77
C PRO A 26 8.27 22.28 7.31
N VAL A 27 9.15 21.75 8.16
CA VAL A 27 8.87 20.53 8.94
C VAL A 27 7.64 20.82 9.83
N LEU A 28 6.76 19.86 9.97
CA LEU A 28 5.61 20.02 10.88
C LEU A 28 6.10 20.32 12.28
N ASP A 29 5.47 21.32 12.88
CA ASP A 29 5.82 21.78 14.23
C ASP A 29 4.55 21.89 15.08
N GLY A 30 4.49 21.10 16.12
CA GLY A 30 3.34 21.02 17.01
C GLY A 30 3.45 19.86 17.98
N ASP A 31 2.73 19.95 19.10
CA ASP A 31 2.70 18.87 20.09
C ASP A 31 1.93 17.63 19.59
N LYS A 32 1.15 17.79 18.54
CA LYS A 32 0.30 16.73 17.95
C LYS A 32 0.17 16.97 16.45
N LEU A 33 0.19 15.89 15.65
CA LEU A 33 -0.12 15.97 14.22
C LEU A 33 -1.62 16.26 14.03
N ASP A 34 -1.91 17.25 13.19
CA ASP A 34 -3.26 17.53 12.71
C ASP A 34 -3.55 16.76 11.42
N TYR A 35 -4.69 16.07 11.38
CA TYR A 35 -5.04 15.23 10.24
C TYR A 35 -5.20 16.02 8.95
N GLN A 36 -5.86 17.18 9.02
CA GLN A 36 -6.12 18.00 7.84
C GLN A 36 -4.82 18.59 7.29
N GLU A 37 -3.96 19.12 8.16
CA GLU A 37 -2.66 19.65 7.75
C GLU A 37 -1.77 18.57 7.12
N VAL A 38 -1.73 17.37 7.71
CA VAL A 38 -0.98 16.24 7.14
C VAL A 38 -1.52 15.85 5.77
N MET A 39 -2.85 15.79 5.59
CA MET A 39 -3.47 15.45 4.32
C MET A 39 -3.19 16.50 3.24
N GLU A 40 -3.31 17.78 3.53
CA GLU A 40 -3.01 18.87 2.60
C GLU A 40 -1.58 18.81 2.11
N ARG A 41 -0.64 18.57 3.00
CA ARG A 41 0.77 18.38 2.64
C ARG A 41 0.96 17.13 1.81
N PHE A 42 0.39 16.00 2.23
CA PHE A 42 0.54 14.72 1.54
C PHE A 42 0.01 14.80 0.12
N ASP A 43 -1.10 15.50 -0.12
CA ASP A 43 -1.65 15.73 -1.47
C ASP A 43 -0.66 16.45 -2.40
N VAL A 44 0.09 17.43 -1.90
CA VAL A 44 1.15 18.09 -2.67
C VAL A 44 2.26 17.11 -3.06
N TYR A 45 2.67 16.25 -2.14
CA TYR A 45 3.73 15.27 -2.42
C TYR A 45 3.25 14.13 -3.32
N ILE A 46 2.00 13.71 -3.21
CA ILE A 46 1.39 12.74 -4.14
C ILE A 46 1.38 13.33 -5.55
N ALA A 47 0.96 14.58 -5.72
CA ALA A 47 0.94 15.24 -7.02
C ALA A 47 2.36 15.39 -7.62
N TRP A 48 3.32 15.79 -6.83
CA TRP A 48 4.73 15.89 -7.24
C TRP A 48 5.29 14.53 -7.66
N LEU A 49 5.14 13.51 -6.80
CA LEU A 49 5.68 12.18 -7.07
C LEU A 49 4.99 11.54 -8.28
N SER A 50 3.69 11.68 -8.43
CA SER A 50 2.94 11.11 -9.55
C SER A 50 3.46 11.64 -10.88
N ARG A 51 3.68 12.96 -11.00
CA ARG A 51 4.28 13.56 -12.20
C ARG A 51 5.69 13.02 -12.46
N LEU A 52 6.53 12.96 -11.43
CA LEU A 52 7.89 12.42 -11.55
C LEU A 52 7.86 10.96 -11.98
N TYR A 53 6.97 10.16 -11.40
CA TYR A 53 6.85 8.73 -11.65
C TYR A 53 6.42 8.46 -13.10
N VAL A 54 5.37 9.13 -13.59
CA VAL A 54 4.94 8.98 -14.99
C VAL A 54 6.06 9.38 -15.95
N ASN A 55 6.74 10.51 -15.72
CA ASN A 55 7.85 10.94 -16.57
C ASN A 55 9.01 9.95 -16.56
N THR A 56 9.35 9.38 -15.41
CA THR A 56 10.39 8.35 -15.29
C THR A 56 10.01 7.10 -16.07
N MET A 57 8.77 6.62 -15.91
CA MET A 57 8.26 5.46 -16.64
C MET A 57 8.23 5.71 -18.15
N ASN A 58 7.86 6.91 -18.59
CA ASN A 58 7.90 7.29 -20.00
C ASN A 58 9.31 7.18 -20.58
N VAL A 59 10.33 7.66 -19.86
CA VAL A 59 11.73 7.53 -20.29
C VAL A 59 12.16 6.08 -20.35
N ILE A 60 11.82 5.26 -19.36
CA ILE A 60 12.16 3.83 -19.32
C ILE A 60 11.52 3.11 -20.51
N HIS A 61 10.23 3.31 -20.76
CA HIS A 61 9.53 2.66 -21.89
C HIS A 61 10.04 3.14 -23.24
N TYR A 62 10.31 4.45 -23.39
CA TYR A 62 10.96 4.98 -24.60
C TYR A 62 12.33 4.32 -24.86
N MET A 63 13.15 4.15 -23.82
CA MET A 63 14.46 3.53 -23.95
C MET A 63 14.38 2.05 -24.31
N HIS A 64 13.40 1.31 -23.76
CA HIS A 64 13.16 -0.07 -24.18
C HIS A 64 12.70 -0.16 -25.64
N ASP A 65 11.77 0.70 -26.03
CA ASP A 65 11.20 0.70 -27.37
C ASP A 65 12.20 1.12 -28.45
N LYS A 66 13.20 1.95 -28.11
CA LYS A 66 14.33 2.30 -28.96
C LYS A 66 15.07 1.06 -29.49
N TYR A 67 15.08 -0.03 -28.73
CA TYR A 67 15.66 -1.31 -29.13
C TYR A 67 14.63 -2.29 -29.70
N ALA A 68 13.48 -1.80 -30.14
CA ALA A 68 12.38 -2.57 -30.70
C ALA A 68 11.79 -3.61 -29.73
N TYR A 69 11.90 -3.40 -28.40
CA TYR A 69 11.42 -4.34 -27.38
C TYR A 69 9.93 -4.64 -27.55
N GLU A 70 9.11 -3.62 -27.64
CA GLU A 70 7.66 -3.78 -27.83
C GLU A 70 7.36 -4.51 -29.14
N LYS A 71 8.00 -4.12 -30.24
CA LYS A 71 7.82 -4.76 -31.56
C LYS A 71 8.13 -6.26 -31.53
N ILE A 72 9.19 -6.65 -30.82
CA ILE A 72 9.57 -8.06 -30.66
C ILE A 72 8.51 -8.79 -29.82
N GLN A 73 8.08 -8.22 -28.71
CA GLN A 73 7.05 -8.79 -27.86
C GLN A 73 5.70 -8.93 -28.59
N MET A 74 5.37 -7.98 -29.45
CA MET A 74 4.10 -7.93 -30.18
C MET A 74 4.07 -8.84 -31.44
N ALA A 75 5.18 -9.47 -31.81
CA ALA A 75 5.25 -10.32 -33.00
C ALA A 75 4.28 -11.51 -33.01
N LEU A 76 3.83 -11.94 -31.83
CA LEU A 76 2.91 -13.07 -31.63
C LEU A 76 1.56 -12.65 -31.03
N HIS A 77 1.27 -11.36 -30.96
CA HIS A 77 0.06 -10.81 -30.36
C HIS A 77 -0.93 -10.29 -31.42
N ASP A 78 -2.12 -9.91 -30.95
CA ASP A 78 -3.19 -9.36 -31.76
C ASP A 78 -2.80 -8.07 -32.47
N THR A 79 -3.48 -7.78 -33.56
CA THR A 79 -3.30 -6.55 -34.33
C THR A 79 -3.87 -5.31 -33.61
N GLU A 80 -4.85 -5.51 -32.74
CA GLU A 80 -5.41 -4.47 -31.88
C GLU A 80 -4.72 -4.51 -30.51
N VAL A 81 -3.93 -3.49 -30.22
CA VAL A 81 -3.11 -3.44 -29.00
C VAL A 81 -3.66 -2.41 -28.04
N GLU A 82 -4.12 -2.87 -26.88
CA GLU A 82 -4.42 -2.03 -25.73
C GLU A 82 -3.21 -1.99 -24.79
N ARG A 83 -2.68 -0.79 -24.54
CA ARG A 83 -1.49 -0.60 -23.71
C ARG A 83 -1.87 -0.10 -22.31
N PHE A 84 -1.31 -0.74 -21.30
CA PHE A 84 -1.41 -0.30 -19.93
C PHE A 84 -0.02 0.06 -19.40
N MET A 85 0.04 1.08 -18.54
CA MET A 85 1.23 1.41 -17.77
C MET A 85 0.88 1.31 -16.29
N ALA A 86 1.46 0.31 -15.63
CA ALA A 86 1.21 0.03 -14.23
C ALA A 86 2.18 0.79 -13.31
N PHE A 87 1.63 1.44 -12.30
CA PHE A 87 2.36 2.21 -11.30
C PHE A 87 2.24 1.51 -9.94
N GLY A 88 3.33 0.89 -9.50
CA GLY A 88 3.37 0.16 -8.23
C GLY A 88 3.37 1.09 -7.03
N ILE A 89 2.56 0.75 -6.02
CA ILE A 89 2.54 1.40 -4.71
C ILE A 89 2.78 0.37 -3.61
N ALA A 90 3.54 0.76 -2.59
CA ALA A 90 3.88 -0.08 -1.44
C ALA A 90 3.54 0.62 -0.12
N GLY A 91 3.22 -0.17 0.91
CA GLY A 91 2.91 0.32 2.26
C GLY A 91 1.53 0.94 2.37
N LEU A 92 0.54 0.45 1.60
CA LEU A 92 -0.83 0.98 1.64
C LEU A 92 -1.45 0.84 3.04
N SER A 93 -1.38 -0.34 3.65
CA SER A 93 -1.90 -0.57 5.01
C SER A 93 -1.21 0.29 6.06
N VAL A 94 0.11 0.50 5.93
CA VAL A 94 0.87 1.39 6.83
C VAL A 94 0.38 2.83 6.73
N VAL A 95 0.11 3.32 5.52
CA VAL A 95 -0.42 4.68 5.32
C VAL A 95 -1.84 4.79 5.85
N ALA A 96 -2.70 3.81 5.58
CA ALA A 96 -4.07 3.80 6.09
C ALA A 96 -4.10 3.83 7.62
N ASP A 97 -3.32 2.96 8.26
CA ASP A 97 -3.21 2.91 9.72
C ASP A 97 -2.58 4.18 10.30
N SER A 98 -1.55 4.74 9.65
CA SER A 98 -0.91 5.99 10.09
C SER A 98 -1.86 7.18 10.03
N LEU A 99 -2.61 7.32 8.94
CA LEU A 99 -3.63 8.36 8.79
C LEU A 99 -4.81 8.14 9.76
N SER A 100 -5.20 6.89 9.98
CA SER A 100 -6.18 6.53 11.01
C SER A 100 -5.70 6.91 12.40
N ALA A 101 -4.45 6.61 12.76
CA ALA A 101 -3.86 7.00 14.04
C ALA A 101 -3.86 8.53 14.22
N ILE A 102 -3.44 9.28 13.20
CA ILE A 102 -3.44 10.75 13.24
C ILE A 102 -4.87 11.31 13.41
N LYS A 103 -5.87 10.66 12.80
CA LYS A 103 -7.26 11.12 12.81
C LYS A 103 -7.98 10.79 14.13
N TYR A 104 -7.76 9.61 14.70
CA TYR A 104 -8.57 9.07 15.79
C TYR A 104 -7.83 8.95 17.12
N ALA A 105 -6.50 8.96 17.11
CA ALA A 105 -5.66 8.93 18.30
C ALA A 105 -4.93 10.27 18.51
N SER A 106 -4.01 10.32 19.46
CA SER A 106 -3.08 11.44 19.65
C SER A 106 -1.68 11.02 19.21
N VAL A 107 -1.20 11.56 18.10
CA VAL A 107 0.12 11.27 17.55
C VAL A 107 1.02 12.47 17.77
N ARG A 108 2.01 12.34 18.65
CA ARG A 108 3.04 13.34 18.92
C ARG A 108 4.29 13.06 18.11
N PRO A 109 4.75 14.00 17.25
CA PRO A 109 6.00 13.84 16.54
C PRO A 109 7.20 14.01 17.47
N VAL A 110 8.22 13.13 17.34
CA VAL A 110 9.48 13.22 18.10
C VAL A 110 10.60 13.58 17.14
N LYS A 111 11.24 14.72 17.39
CA LYS A 111 12.31 15.26 16.56
C LYS A 111 13.68 14.82 17.08
N ASN A 112 14.58 14.51 16.17
CA ASN A 112 15.99 14.30 16.46
C ASN A 112 16.74 15.64 16.63
N ALA A 113 18.05 15.59 16.94
CA ALA A 113 18.90 16.76 17.15
C ALA A 113 18.99 17.68 15.90
N ASN A 114 18.70 17.17 14.71
CA ASN A 114 18.71 17.93 13.45
C ASN A 114 17.33 18.54 13.12
N GLY A 115 16.34 18.38 14.01
CA GLY A 115 14.99 18.90 13.82
C GLY A 115 14.08 18.05 12.94
N PHE A 116 14.50 16.87 12.50
CA PHE A 116 13.66 15.96 11.73
C PHE A 116 12.81 15.07 12.65
N ILE A 117 11.57 14.85 12.25
CA ILE A 117 10.67 13.90 12.91
C ILE A 117 11.08 12.49 12.51
N THR A 118 11.55 11.70 13.46
CA THR A 118 12.06 10.34 13.26
C THR A 118 11.28 9.28 14.01
N GLU A 119 10.49 9.67 15.01
CA GLU A 119 9.66 8.78 15.81
C GLU A 119 8.30 9.44 16.11
N PHE A 120 7.36 8.65 16.58
CA PHE A 120 6.01 9.09 16.92
C PHE A 120 5.56 8.43 18.22
N ASP A 121 5.08 9.23 19.16
CA ASP A 121 4.39 8.75 20.36
C ASP A 121 2.89 8.74 20.06
N THR A 122 2.32 7.56 19.89
CA THR A 122 0.90 7.40 19.58
C THR A 122 0.16 6.90 20.81
N VAL A 123 -0.78 7.70 21.30
CA VAL A 123 -1.57 7.42 22.50
C VAL A 123 -3.05 7.41 22.15
N GLY A 124 -3.74 6.37 22.58
CA GLY A 124 -5.14 6.12 22.27
C GLY A 124 -5.33 5.02 21.23
N ASP A 125 -6.56 4.55 21.11
CA ASP A 125 -6.93 3.54 20.13
C ASP A 125 -7.38 4.17 18.82
N PHE A 126 -7.19 3.46 17.71
CA PHE A 126 -7.60 3.88 16.39
C PHE A 126 -7.98 2.67 15.52
N PRO A 127 -8.88 2.84 14.54
CA PRO A 127 -9.23 1.79 13.58
C PRO A 127 -8.00 1.32 12.81
N LYS A 128 -7.81 -0.01 12.70
CA LYS A 128 -6.70 -0.63 11.97
C LYS A 128 -7.24 -1.35 10.75
N PHE A 129 -6.57 -1.18 9.62
CA PHE A 129 -6.90 -1.84 8.37
C PHE A 129 -6.86 -3.37 8.50
N GLY A 130 -7.85 -4.05 7.92
CA GLY A 130 -7.99 -5.50 8.02
C GLY A 130 -9.03 -5.98 9.03
N ASN A 131 -9.88 -5.07 9.55
CA ASN A 131 -10.90 -5.37 10.55
C ASN A 131 -12.34 -5.10 10.08
N ASP A 132 -12.53 -4.89 8.77
CA ASP A 132 -13.82 -4.53 8.15
C ASP A 132 -14.41 -3.23 8.74
N ASP A 133 -13.54 -2.27 9.06
CA ASP A 133 -13.90 -0.99 9.64
C ASP A 133 -13.80 0.12 8.58
N ASP A 134 -14.94 0.65 8.15
CA ASP A 134 -15.00 1.69 7.11
C ASP A 134 -14.24 2.96 7.46
N ARG A 135 -14.02 3.24 8.75
CA ARG A 135 -13.27 4.42 9.18
C ARG A 135 -11.82 4.42 8.68
N VAL A 136 -11.20 3.24 8.52
CA VAL A 136 -9.84 3.09 8.01
C VAL A 136 -9.82 2.48 6.60
N ASP A 137 -10.73 1.57 6.28
CA ASP A 137 -10.79 0.92 4.97
C ASP A 137 -11.05 1.95 3.85
N LEU A 138 -11.89 2.95 4.11
CA LEU A 138 -12.13 4.05 3.17
C LEU A 138 -10.90 4.97 3.04
N ILE A 139 -10.07 5.13 4.08
CA ILE A 139 -8.79 5.85 3.95
C ILE A 139 -7.89 5.11 2.95
N ALA A 140 -7.76 3.78 3.05
CA ALA A 140 -6.96 3.00 2.11
C ALA A 140 -7.48 3.12 0.67
N LYS A 141 -8.81 3.04 0.48
CA LYS A 141 -9.46 3.22 -0.82
C LYS A 141 -9.22 4.63 -1.38
N ASP A 142 -9.40 5.66 -0.58
CA ASP A 142 -9.19 7.05 -1.00
C ASP A 142 -7.72 7.31 -1.38
N MET A 143 -6.76 6.69 -0.71
CA MET A 143 -5.35 6.81 -1.05
C MET A 143 -5.05 6.21 -2.44
N THR A 144 -5.58 5.04 -2.77
CA THR A 144 -5.44 4.47 -4.12
C THR A 144 -6.07 5.38 -5.17
N HIS A 145 -7.27 5.88 -4.91
CA HIS A 145 -7.98 6.78 -5.82
C HIS A 145 -7.26 8.12 -6.04
N LYS A 146 -6.71 8.73 -4.97
CA LYS A 146 -5.91 9.96 -5.06
C LYS A 146 -4.67 9.75 -5.93
N VAL A 147 -3.92 8.68 -5.70
CA VAL A 147 -2.69 8.41 -6.47
C VAL A 147 -3.00 8.22 -7.96
N ILE A 148 -3.99 7.39 -8.32
CA ILE A 148 -4.32 7.18 -9.74
C ILE A 148 -4.86 8.44 -10.40
N THR A 149 -5.61 9.25 -9.67
CA THR A 149 -6.12 10.53 -10.16
C THR A 149 -4.98 11.49 -10.50
N GLU A 150 -3.96 11.56 -9.66
CA GLU A 150 -2.78 12.41 -9.93
C GLU A 150 -1.92 11.85 -11.08
N LEU A 151 -1.72 10.54 -11.15
CA LEU A 151 -0.99 9.90 -12.25
C LEU A 151 -1.64 10.20 -13.61
N ARG A 152 -2.96 10.13 -13.69
CA ARG A 152 -3.75 10.37 -14.93
C ARG A 152 -3.64 11.81 -15.46
N LYS A 153 -3.14 12.76 -14.68
CA LYS A 153 -2.90 14.16 -15.14
C LYS A 153 -1.70 14.29 -16.08
N THR A 154 -0.80 13.31 -16.09
CA THR A 154 0.41 13.33 -16.93
C THR A 154 0.28 12.29 -18.04
N PRO A 155 0.44 12.65 -19.33
CA PRO A 155 0.34 11.71 -20.44
C PRO A 155 1.41 10.61 -20.36
N THR A 156 1.04 9.40 -20.73
CA THR A 156 1.94 8.24 -20.81
C THR A 156 2.52 8.06 -22.21
N TYR A 157 3.67 7.41 -22.28
CA TYR A 157 4.28 7.00 -23.54
C TYR A 157 3.31 6.11 -24.35
N ARG A 158 3.12 6.43 -25.63
CA ARG A 158 2.19 5.76 -26.56
C ARG A 158 0.74 5.69 -26.06
N ASN A 159 0.31 6.68 -25.29
CA ASN A 159 -1.06 6.77 -24.77
C ASN A 159 -1.51 5.52 -23.98
N ALA A 160 -0.59 4.86 -23.28
CA ALA A 160 -0.93 3.74 -22.43
C ALA A 160 -1.91 4.16 -21.32
N ILE A 161 -2.85 3.30 -20.99
CA ILE A 161 -3.83 3.52 -19.92
C ILE A 161 -3.13 3.41 -18.57
N HIS A 162 -3.25 4.41 -17.71
CA HIS A 162 -2.71 4.36 -16.36
C HIS A 162 -3.47 3.36 -15.50
N THR A 163 -2.77 2.53 -14.78
CA THR A 163 -3.33 1.65 -13.76
C THR A 163 -2.39 1.57 -12.55
N LEU A 164 -2.95 1.27 -11.38
CA LEU A 164 -2.15 0.97 -10.20
C LEU A 164 -1.86 -0.52 -10.09
N SER A 165 -0.78 -0.79 -9.37
CA SER A 165 -0.35 -2.11 -8.92
C SER A 165 -0.12 -2.05 -7.41
N VAL A 166 -0.85 -2.86 -6.65
CA VAL A 166 -0.64 -3.06 -5.22
C VAL A 166 -0.09 -4.47 -5.01
N LEU A 167 1.05 -4.72 -5.64
CA LEU A 167 1.70 -6.02 -5.75
C LEU A 167 3.13 -5.95 -5.19
N THR A 168 3.29 -6.17 -3.90
CA THR A 168 4.61 -6.35 -3.30
C THR A 168 4.69 -7.76 -2.74
N ILE A 169 5.59 -8.60 -3.24
CA ILE A 169 5.75 -9.97 -2.76
C ILE A 169 6.83 -10.01 -1.68
N THR A 170 8.10 -9.86 -2.07
CA THR A 170 9.24 -9.84 -1.14
C THR A 170 9.87 -8.46 -1.00
N SER A 171 9.64 -7.57 -1.95
CA SER A 171 10.16 -6.19 -1.95
C SER A 171 9.60 -5.33 -0.79
N ASN A 172 8.48 -5.73 -0.18
CA ASN A 172 7.94 -5.11 1.03
C ASN A 172 8.95 -5.08 2.18
N VAL A 173 9.83 -6.08 2.30
CA VAL A 173 10.90 -6.12 3.29
C VAL A 173 11.93 -5.01 3.03
N MET A 174 12.37 -4.88 1.77
CA MET A 174 13.33 -3.84 1.38
C MET A 174 12.75 -2.43 1.53
N TYR A 175 11.48 -2.24 1.16
CA TYR A 175 10.81 -0.94 1.32
C TYR A 175 10.65 -0.58 2.79
N GLY A 176 10.26 -1.54 3.64
CA GLY A 176 10.18 -1.34 5.08
C GLY A 176 11.53 -0.99 5.70
N LYS A 177 12.61 -1.71 5.32
CA LYS A 177 13.98 -1.46 5.77
C LYS A 177 14.45 -0.03 5.49
N ASN A 178 14.01 0.55 4.37
CA ASN A 178 14.37 1.91 3.95
C ASN A 178 13.37 2.98 4.40
N THR A 179 12.49 2.67 5.35
CA THR A 179 11.45 3.59 5.83
C THR A 179 11.56 3.77 7.35
N GLY A 180 11.54 5.02 7.82
CA GLY A 180 11.54 5.39 9.22
C GLY A 180 10.34 4.86 10.01
N ALA A 181 10.26 5.14 11.30
CA ALA A 181 9.07 4.86 12.11
C ALA A 181 7.84 5.60 11.57
N THR A 182 6.66 5.04 11.75
CA THR A 182 5.41 5.60 11.20
C THR A 182 4.38 5.87 12.30
N PRO A 183 3.45 6.80 12.10
CA PRO A 183 2.47 7.22 13.09
C PRO A 183 1.59 6.11 13.68
N ASP A 184 1.40 5.01 12.96
CA ASP A 184 0.68 3.83 13.42
C ASP A 184 1.43 2.97 14.44
N GLY A 185 2.65 3.38 14.83
CA GLY A 185 3.50 2.65 15.76
C GLY A 185 4.43 1.61 15.12
N ARG A 186 4.49 1.51 13.77
CA ARG A 186 5.47 0.67 13.09
C ARG A 186 6.87 1.22 13.35
N LYS A 187 7.78 0.39 13.82
CA LYS A 187 9.17 0.77 14.08
C LYS A 187 9.94 1.00 12.78
N ALA A 188 10.93 1.88 12.83
CA ALA A 188 11.87 2.08 11.71
C ALA A 188 12.47 0.75 11.26
N ALA A 189 12.68 0.62 9.95
CA ALA A 189 13.24 -0.56 9.30
C ALA A 189 12.42 -1.86 9.39
N SER A 190 11.27 -1.88 10.06
CA SER A 190 10.38 -3.04 10.06
C SER A 190 9.78 -3.27 8.66
N PRO A 191 9.59 -4.52 8.21
CA PRO A 191 8.94 -4.83 6.95
C PRO A 191 7.55 -4.20 6.83
N PHE A 192 7.13 -3.90 5.60
CA PHE A 192 5.71 -3.66 5.30
C PHE A 192 4.97 -5.00 5.16
N ALA A 193 3.66 -4.97 5.25
CA ALA A 193 2.85 -6.08 4.79
C ALA A 193 2.96 -6.22 3.26
N PRO A 194 2.91 -7.45 2.70
CA PRO A 194 2.94 -7.66 1.26
C PRO A 194 1.62 -7.19 0.61
N GLY A 195 1.73 -6.54 -0.54
CA GLY A 195 0.57 -6.08 -1.31
C GLY A 195 -0.39 -5.21 -0.49
N ALA A 196 -1.65 -5.61 -0.45
CA ALA A 196 -2.71 -4.95 0.30
C ALA A 196 -3.03 -5.62 1.64
N ASN A 197 -2.18 -6.53 2.11
CA ASN A 197 -2.39 -7.16 3.40
C ASN A 197 -2.42 -6.14 4.54
N PRO A 198 -3.22 -6.39 5.58
CA PRO A 198 -3.05 -5.72 6.86
C PRO A 198 -1.62 -5.89 7.40
N MET A 199 -1.16 -4.96 8.20
CA MET A 199 0.10 -5.13 8.92
C MET A 199 -0.04 -6.26 9.96
N HIS A 200 1.04 -7.00 10.14
CA HIS A 200 1.08 -8.14 11.04
C HIS A 200 0.54 -7.81 12.45
N ASN A 201 -0.32 -8.68 12.98
CA ASN A 201 -1.04 -8.53 14.26
C ASN A 201 -1.95 -7.29 14.34
N ARG A 202 -2.44 -6.78 13.22
CA ARG A 202 -3.44 -5.68 13.20
C ARG A 202 -4.86 -6.18 12.97
N GLU A 203 -5.01 -7.31 12.32
CA GLU A 203 -6.28 -7.99 12.09
C GLU A 203 -6.73 -8.72 13.37
N GLU A 204 -7.75 -8.19 14.03
CA GLU A 204 -8.29 -8.72 15.29
C GLU A 204 -9.66 -9.36 15.10
N ASN A 205 -10.38 -9.02 14.00
CA ASN A 205 -11.75 -9.45 13.73
C ASN A 205 -11.85 -10.71 12.85
N GLY A 206 -10.72 -11.40 12.66
CA GLY A 206 -10.66 -12.68 11.95
C GLY A 206 -10.58 -12.57 10.43
N ALA A 207 -10.50 -13.74 9.79
CA ALA A 207 -10.20 -13.91 8.38
C ALA A 207 -11.16 -13.17 7.44
N LEU A 208 -12.47 -13.26 7.67
CA LEU A 208 -13.47 -12.64 6.82
C LEU A 208 -13.40 -11.11 6.87
N ALA A 209 -13.14 -10.54 8.04
CA ALA A 209 -12.97 -9.10 8.19
C ALA A 209 -11.73 -8.62 7.42
N SER A 210 -10.62 -9.35 7.50
CA SER A 210 -9.40 -9.04 6.77
C SER A 210 -9.64 -9.07 5.25
N LEU A 211 -10.30 -10.09 4.74
CA LEU A 211 -10.65 -10.19 3.31
C LEU A 211 -11.62 -9.09 2.88
N ASN A 212 -12.60 -8.75 3.71
CA ASN A 212 -13.55 -7.67 3.43
C ASN A 212 -12.85 -6.31 3.29
N SER A 213 -11.92 -5.98 4.18
CA SER A 213 -11.15 -4.73 4.07
C SER A 213 -10.41 -4.64 2.74
N VAL A 214 -9.73 -5.70 2.31
CA VAL A 214 -9.03 -5.73 1.02
C VAL A 214 -10.01 -5.64 -0.15
N ALA A 215 -11.17 -6.32 -0.08
CA ALA A 215 -12.17 -6.32 -1.13
C ALA A 215 -12.86 -4.95 -1.36
N LYS A 216 -12.74 -4.01 -0.40
CA LYS A 216 -13.25 -2.63 -0.55
C LYS A 216 -12.37 -1.74 -1.43
N LEU A 217 -11.13 -2.13 -1.71
CA LEU A 217 -10.25 -1.36 -2.58
C LEU A 217 -10.80 -1.29 -4.01
N SER A 218 -10.40 -0.24 -4.75
CA SER A 218 -10.85 -0.05 -6.14
C SER A 218 -10.05 -0.90 -7.11
N TYR A 219 -10.61 -2.02 -7.53
CA TYR A 219 -9.98 -2.88 -8.55
C TYR A 219 -10.00 -2.25 -9.94
N ASP A 220 -10.95 -1.34 -10.24
CA ASP A 220 -10.96 -0.57 -11.48
C ASP A 220 -9.79 0.41 -11.59
N ASP A 221 -9.30 0.92 -10.47
CA ASP A 221 -8.11 1.75 -10.40
C ASP A 221 -6.81 0.93 -10.38
N CYS A 222 -6.89 -0.33 -9.97
CA CYS A 222 -5.76 -1.24 -9.79
C CYS A 222 -5.87 -2.47 -10.72
N ARG A 223 -5.98 -2.25 -12.02
CA ARG A 223 -6.16 -3.33 -13.02
C ARG A 223 -4.94 -4.25 -13.15
N ASP A 224 -3.76 -3.80 -12.74
CA ASP A 224 -2.56 -4.64 -12.68
C ASP A 224 -2.62 -5.63 -11.51
N GLY A 225 -3.42 -5.34 -10.50
CA GLY A 225 -3.75 -6.24 -9.41
C GLY A 225 -3.58 -5.65 -8.01
N ILE A 226 -4.32 -6.26 -7.10
CA ILE A 226 -4.25 -6.02 -5.65
C ILE A 226 -3.93 -7.37 -5.00
N SER A 227 -2.66 -7.57 -4.63
CA SER A 227 -2.20 -8.82 -4.02
C SER A 227 -2.69 -8.92 -2.58
N ASN A 228 -3.26 -10.07 -2.26
CA ASN A 228 -3.59 -10.47 -0.90
C ASN A 228 -3.04 -11.87 -0.63
N THR A 229 -2.16 -11.98 0.37
CA THR A 229 -1.65 -13.26 0.84
C THR A 229 -2.43 -13.67 2.08
N PHE A 230 -3.24 -14.70 1.93
CA PHE A 230 -4.13 -15.20 2.97
C PHE A 230 -3.62 -16.51 3.54
N SER A 231 -3.24 -16.53 4.80
CA SER A 231 -2.75 -17.72 5.48
C SER A 231 -3.76 -18.14 6.56
N ILE A 232 -4.16 -19.39 6.53
CA ILE A 232 -5.12 -19.96 7.48
C ILE A 232 -4.68 -21.37 7.90
N THR A 233 -5.01 -21.73 9.14
CA THR A 233 -4.78 -23.11 9.60
C THR A 233 -5.92 -24.02 9.18
N PRO A 234 -5.66 -25.33 8.92
CA PRO A 234 -6.72 -26.26 8.57
C PRO A 234 -7.84 -26.32 9.62
N GLU A 235 -7.50 -26.21 10.88
CA GLU A 235 -8.46 -26.28 12.00
C GLU A 235 -9.45 -25.11 11.99
N ALA A 236 -9.04 -23.94 11.50
CA ALA A 236 -9.93 -22.79 11.37
C ALA A 236 -10.95 -22.95 10.23
N LEU A 237 -10.68 -23.84 9.27
CA LEU A 237 -11.58 -24.14 8.17
C LEU A 237 -12.62 -25.22 8.52
N GLY A 238 -12.37 -26.11 9.47
CA GLY A 238 -13.32 -27.15 9.85
C GLY A 238 -12.67 -28.35 10.51
N ARG A 239 -13.51 -29.29 10.93
CA ARG A 239 -13.07 -30.52 11.64
C ARG A 239 -12.74 -31.64 10.67
N THR A 240 -13.51 -31.79 9.59
CA THR A 240 -13.30 -32.80 8.56
C THR A 240 -12.68 -32.26 7.30
N PRO A 241 -12.05 -33.08 6.44
CA PRO A 241 -11.54 -32.60 5.14
C PRO A 241 -12.62 -32.00 4.27
N GLU A 242 -13.83 -32.53 4.26
CA GLU A 242 -14.97 -32.04 3.48
C GLU A 242 -15.38 -30.64 3.98
N GLU A 243 -15.59 -30.47 5.29
CA GLU A 243 -15.91 -29.15 5.87
C GLU A 243 -14.85 -28.12 5.53
N ARG A 244 -13.56 -28.49 5.55
CA ARG A 244 -12.45 -27.58 5.22
C ARG A 244 -12.49 -27.11 3.78
N ILE A 245 -12.79 -28.02 2.86
CA ILE A 245 -12.94 -27.70 1.44
C ILE A 245 -14.13 -26.77 1.23
N ASP A 246 -15.30 -27.14 1.75
CA ASP A 246 -16.54 -26.37 1.58
C ASP A 246 -16.40 -24.97 2.16
N ASN A 247 -15.84 -24.84 3.36
CA ASN A 247 -15.63 -23.55 4.00
C ASN A 247 -14.59 -22.69 3.26
N LEU A 248 -13.50 -23.28 2.76
CA LEU A 248 -12.53 -22.55 1.95
C LEU A 248 -13.16 -22.06 0.65
N VAL A 249 -13.92 -22.90 -0.04
CA VAL A 249 -14.64 -22.53 -1.27
C VAL A 249 -15.62 -21.38 -0.97
N ALA A 250 -16.39 -21.47 0.11
CA ALA A 250 -17.34 -20.41 0.50
C ALA A 250 -16.65 -19.08 0.81
N ILE A 251 -15.47 -19.10 1.47
CA ILE A 251 -14.66 -17.90 1.73
C ILE A 251 -14.20 -17.28 0.42
N LEU A 252 -13.66 -18.09 -0.49
CA LEU A 252 -13.16 -17.60 -1.79
C LEU A 252 -14.29 -17.06 -2.67
N ASP A 253 -15.42 -17.79 -2.74
CA ASP A 253 -16.60 -17.35 -3.48
C ASP A 253 -17.11 -16.01 -2.97
N GLY A 254 -17.24 -15.84 -1.64
CA GLY A 254 -17.62 -14.59 -1.02
C GLY A 254 -16.64 -13.43 -1.28
N TYR A 255 -15.33 -13.72 -1.33
CA TYR A 255 -14.30 -12.73 -1.65
C TYR A 255 -14.40 -12.28 -3.12
N PHE A 256 -14.51 -13.22 -4.06
CA PHE A 256 -14.64 -12.91 -5.49
C PHE A 256 -15.98 -12.27 -5.84
N ALA A 257 -17.08 -12.63 -5.15
CA ALA A 257 -18.38 -11.99 -5.32
C ALA A 257 -18.35 -10.47 -5.00
N LYS A 258 -17.39 -10.03 -4.17
CA LYS A 258 -17.11 -8.61 -3.87
C LYS A 258 -16.24 -7.93 -4.93
N LYS A 259 -16.02 -8.55 -6.09
CA LYS A 259 -15.17 -8.09 -7.20
C LYS A 259 -13.66 -8.09 -6.91
N ALA A 260 -13.22 -8.68 -5.81
CA ALA A 260 -11.81 -8.96 -5.61
C ALA A 260 -11.31 -9.98 -6.65
N HIS A 261 -10.08 -9.89 -7.12
CA HIS A 261 -9.60 -10.74 -8.21
C HIS A 261 -8.21 -11.35 -8.02
N HIS A 262 -7.60 -11.17 -6.85
CA HIS A 262 -6.29 -11.75 -6.58
C HIS A 262 -6.16 -12.15 -5.11
N ILE A 263 -5.87 -13.42 -4.87
CA ILE A 263 -5.58 -13.95 -3.55
C ILE A 263 -4.59 -15.13 -3.65
N ASN A 264 -3.55 -15.11 -2.81
CA ASN A 264 -2.66 -16.23 -2.60
C ASN A 264 -3.06 -16.94 -1.30
N VAL A 265 -3.61 -18.14 -1.42
CA VAL A 265 -4.07 -18.90 -0.25
C VAL A 265 -3.00 -19.87 0.21
N ASN A 266 -2.64 -19.79 1.48
CA ASN A 266 -1.77 -20.73 2.17
C ASN A 266 -2.55 -21.42 3.29
N VAL A 267 -2.75 -22.73 3.17
CA VAL A 267 -3.32 -23.54 4.25
C VAL A 267 -2.19 -24.29 4.92
N LEU A 268 -1.74 -23.80 6.07
CA LEU A 268 -0.55 -24.26 6.75
C LEU A 268 -0.88 -24.58 8.22
N ASN A 269 -0.38 -25.69 8.73
CA ASN A 269 -0.54 -26.00 10.14
C ASN A 269 0.29 -25.05 11.02
N ARG A 270 -0.11 -24.94 12.29
CA ARG A 270 0.53 -24.04 13.24
C ARG A 270 2.03 -24.29 13.39
N GLU A 271 2.44 -25.57 13.38
CA GLU A 271 3.86 -25.94 13.52
C GLU A 271 4.70 -25.40 12.37
N THR A 272 4.20 -25.50 11.13
CA THR A 272 4.86 -24.93 9.95
C THR A 272 4.95 -23.42 10.03
N LEU A 273 3.87 -22.75 10.45
CA LEU A 273 3.87 -21.28 10.63
C LEU A 273 4.86 -20.84 11.69
N MET A 274 4.95 -21.56 12.83
CA MET A 274 5.90 -21.26 13.89
C MET A 274 7.37 -21.47 13.49
N LYS A 275 7.66 -22.33 12.51
CA LYS A 275 9.03 -22.51 11.98
C LYS A 275 9.45 -21.37 11.05
N ALA A 276 8.49 -20.65 10.49
CA ALA A 276 8.75 -19.50 9.61
C ALA A 276 9.02 -18.20 10.40
N TYR A 277 8.73 -18.21 11.70
CA TYR A 277 8.98 -17.14 12.64
C TYR A 277 10.31 -17.34 13.37
#